data_38363bc083afc927d81a65b870ddf1f7
#
_entry.id   38363bc083afc927d81a65b870ddf1f7
#
_cell.length_a   1.000
_cell.length_b   1.000
_cell.length_c   1.000
_cell.angle_alpha   90.00
_cell.angle_beta   90.00
_cell.angle_gamma   90.00
#
_symmetry.space_group_name_H-M   'P 1'
#
loop_
_entity.id
_entity.type
_entity.pdbx_description
1 polymer ?
#
loop_
_entity_poly.entity_id
_entity_poly.type
_entity_poly.pdbx_seq_one_letter_code
_entity_poly.pdbx_strand_id
1 'polypeptide(L)'
;MVFVVGLMFQVTSPLASLFIALHHNVTFPAQEGAPPAITDPVYYTSGLKDVPAMFFYLLIAIVMHQIIQEYLLDKVNRKLHLSKVKHSKFNESGQLLSFYLVSVIWAGDILFRENLFHVRSLWDGYPHVYMTFMFKFFFIVQISYWLHIFPELYFQKVRLNHTQHLFSNNLWY
;
A
#
# COMPACT_ATOMS: atom_id res chain seq x y z
N MET A 1 -6.85 -15.01 -4.07
CA MET A 1 -7.55 -16.04 -4.87
C MET A 1 -9.05 -15.76 -5.02
N VAL A 2 -9.84 -15.60 -3.94
CA VAL A 2 -11.31 -15.40 -4.01
C VAL A 2 -11.72 -14.24 -4.93
N PHE A 3 -11.08 -13.08 -4.85
CA PHE A 3 -11.40 -11.93 -5.70
C PHE A 3 -11.07 -12.15 -7.17
N VAL A 4 -10.00 -12.88 -7.48
CA VAL A 4 -9.63 -13.21 -8.86
C VAL A 4 -10.63 -14.20 -9.47
N VAL A 5 -11.05 -15.20 -8.70
CA VAL A 5 -12.10 -16.13 -9.11
C VAL A 5 -13.44 -15.41 -9.28
N GLY A 6 -13.75 -14.43 -8.39
CA GLY A 6 -14.95 -13.61 -8.48
C GLY A 6 -15.08 -12.81 -9.79
N LEU A 7 -13.95 -12.45 -10.42
CA LEU A 7 -13.98 -11.78 -11.73
C LEU A 7 -14.41 -12.69 -12.89
N MET A 8 -14.28 -14.00 -12.71
CA MET A 8 -14.65 -14.97 -13.76
C MET A 8 -16.16 -15.20 -13.89
N PHE A 9 -16.93 -14.83 -12.86
CA PHE A 9 -18.39 -14.98 -12.88
C PHE A 9 -19.06 -13.64 -13.12
N GLN A 10 -19.98 -13.56 -14.08
CA GLN A 10 -20.68 -12.32 -14.46
C GLN A 10 -21.40 -11.64 -13.27
N VAL A 11 -21.95 -12.43 -12.35
CA VAL A 11 -22.70 -11.93 -11.19
C VAL A 11 -21.78 -11.29 -10.14
N THR A 12 -20.59 -11.86 -9.93
CA THR A 12 -19.63 -11.40 -8.89
C THR A 12 -18.56 -10.45 -9.44
N SER A 13 -18.44 -10.35 -10.77
CA SER A 13 -17.46 -9.49 -11.44
C SER A 13 -17.56 -8.01 -11.02
N PRO A 14 -18.75 -7.36 -10.97
CA PRO A 14 -18.82 -5.95 -10.56
C PRO A 14 -18.44 -5.75 -9.09
N LEU A 15 -18.75 -6.72 -8.23
CA LEU A 15 -18.33 -6.67 -6.82
C LEU A 15 -16.82 -6.87 -6.69
N ALA A 16 -16.25 -7.85 -7.39
CA ALA A 16 -14.81 -8.10 -7.36
C ALA A 16 -14.00 -6.93 -7.96
N SER A 17 -14.51 -6.32 -9.03
CA SER A 17 -13.87 -5.14 -9.63
C SER A 17 -13.85 -3.93 -8.70
N LEU A 18 -14.86 -3.77 -7.84
CA LEU A 18 -14.90 -2.71 -6.83
C LEU A 18 -13.70 -2.75 -5.87
N PHE A 19 -13.20 -3.94 -5.57
CA PHE A 19 -12.05 -4.13 -4.68
C PHE A 19 -10.69 -4.07 -5.39
N ILE A 20 -10.64 -4.46 -6.66
CA ILE A 20 -9.35 -4.60 -7.38
C ILE A 20 -9.07 -3.38 -8.25
N ALA A 21 -10.10 -2.86 -8.94
CA ALA A 21 -9.94 -1.81 -9.93
C ALA A 21 -9.86 -0.43 -9.28
N LEU A 22 -9.13 0.47 -9.95
CA LEU A 22 -9.17 1.89 -9.62
C LEU A 22 -10.44 2.51 -10.22
N HIS A 23 -11.17 3.21 -9.39
CA HIS A 23 -12.41 3.88 -9.75
C HIS A 23 -12.20 5.38 -9.98
N HIS A 24 -13.28 6.08 -10.37
CA HIS A 24 -13.29 7.52 -10.63
C HIS A 24 -12.34 7.94 -11.77
N ASN A 25 -12.35 7.16 -12.87
CA ASN A 25 -11.71 7.57 -14.11
C ASN A 25 -12.46 8.75 -14.76
N VAL A 26 -11.71 9.72 -15.24
CA VAL A 26 -12.20 10.89 -15.96
C VAL A 26 -11.55 10.88 -17.34
N THR A 27 -12.39 10.80 -18.36
CA THR A 27 -11.97 10.99 -19.75
C THR A 27 -12.35 12.39 -20.17
N PHE A 28 -11.41 13.17 -20.65
CA PHE A 28 -11.72 14.47 -21.27
C PHE A 28 -12.19 14.23 -22.69
N PRO A 29 -13.28 14.89 -23.13
CA PRO A 29 -13.70 14.80 -24.52
C PRO A 29 -12.56 15.35 -25.39
N ALA A 30 -12.19 14.58 -26.42
CA ALA A 30 -11.22 15.02 -27.41
C ALA A 30 -11.70 16.35 -28.01
N GLN A 31 -10.80 17.32 -28.18
CA GLN A 31 -11.11 18.56 -28.86
C GLN A 31 -11.62 18.24 -30.27
N GLU A 32 -12.78 18.80 -30.65
CA GLU A 32 -13.35 18.64 -32.00
C GLU A 32 -12.29 19.01 -33.06
N GLY A 33 -11.88 18.02 -33.85
CA GLY A 33 -10.88 18.19 -34.90
C GLY A 33 -9.51 17.60 -34.67
N ALA A 34 -9.20 17.10 -33.45
CA ALA A 34 -7.99 16.32 -33.26
C ALA A 34 -8.17 14.88 -33.78
N PRO A 35 -7.16 14.31 -34.49
CA PRO A 35 -7.21 12.88 -34.83
C PRO A 35 -7.32 12.06 -33.53
N PRO A 36 -8.11 10.97 -33.52
CA PRO A 36 -8.25 10.16 -32.34
C PRO A 36 -6.86 9.66 -31.90
N ALA A 37 -6.37 10.23 -30.80
CA ALA A 37 -5.13 9.75 -30.21
C ALA A 37 -5.40 8.32 -29.75
N ILE A 38 -4.57 7.39 -30.18
CA ILE A 38 -4.71 5.94 -29.94
C ILE A 38 -4.72 5.61 -28.44
N THR A 39 -4.38 6.59 -27.58
CA THR A 39 -4.41 6.49 -26.13
C THR A 39 -4.57 7.89 -25.51
N ASP A 40 -5.82 8.31 -25.32
CA ASP A 40 -6.06 9.46 -24.46
C ASP A 40 -5.65 9.09 -23.02
N PRO A 41 -4.82 9.91 -22.34
CA PRO A 41 -4.42 9.61 -20.99
C PRO A 41 -5.67 9.59 -20.09
N VAL A 42 -5.91 8.45 -19.46
CA VAL A 42 -7.01 8.30 -18.49
C VAL A 42 -6.55 8.92 -17.17
N TYR A 43 -7.25 9.95 -16.72
CA TYR A 43 -7.04 10.57 -15.43
C TYR A 43 -8.01 10.01 -14.40
N TYR A 44 -7.62 10.09 -13.14
CA TYR A 44 -8.39 9.60 -12.01
C TYR A 44 -8.59 10.72 -10.98
N THR A 45 -9.73 10.70 -10.32
CA THR A 45 -9.99 11.53 -9.13
C THR A 45 -10.14 10.65 -7.90
N SER A 46 -10.02 11.24 -6.71
CA SER A 46 -10.28 10.53 -5.45
C SER A 46 -11.78 10.43 -5.16
N GLY A 47 -12.22 9.34 -4.54
CA GLY A 47 -13.63 9.17 -4.17
C GLY A 47 -13.89 7.97 -3.26
N LEU A 48 -15.14 7.85 -2.79
CA LEU A 48 -15.54 6.81 -1.83
C LEU A 48 -15.38 5.38 -2.35
N LYS A 49 -15.44 5.17 -3.66
CA LYS A 49 -15.22 3.84 -4.27
C LYS A 49 -13.77 3.36 -4.17
N ASP A 50 -12.84 4.21 -3.74
CA ASP A 50 -11.45 3.81 -3.51
C ASP A 50 -11.27 3.11 -2.15
N VAL A 51 -12.22 3.26 -1.21
CA VAL A 51 -12.15 2.64 0.12
C VAL A 51 -12.12 1.10 0.05
N PRO A 52 -12.99 0.41 -0.71
CA PRO A 52 -12.86 -1.03 -0.92
C PRO A 52 -11.53 -1.46 -1.51
N ALA A 53 -10.99 -0.69 -2.46
CA ALA A 53 -9.66 -0.94 -3.03
C ALA A 53 -8.56 -0.81 -1.95
N MET A 54 -8.60 0.24 -1.12
CA MET A 54 -7.66 0.39 0.01
C MET A 54 -7.72 -0.80 0.96
N PHE A 55 -8.92 -1.31 1.25
CA PHE A 55 -9.09 -2.50 2.10
C PHE A 55 -8.48 -3.76 1.45
N PHE A 56 -8.66 -3.94 0.16
CA PHE A 56 -8.05 -5.05 -0.57
C PHE A 56 -6.52 -4.98 -0.56
N TYR A 57 -5.94 -3.81 -0.85
CA TYR A 57 -4.49 -3.62 -0.81
C TYR A 57 -3.91 -3.67 0.61
N LEU A 58 -4.70 -3.36 1.64
CA LEU A 58 -4.35 -3.61 3.04
C LEU A 58 -4.14 -5.10 3.30
N LEU A 59 -5.03 -5.97 2.81
CA LEU A 59 -4.86 -7.42 2.92
C LEU A 59 -3.60 -7.90 2.17
N ILE A 60 -3.33 -7.34 0.99
CA ILE A 60 -2.09 -7.62 0.26
C ILE A 60 -0.87 -7.16 1.07
N ALA A 61 -0.91 -5.97 1.70
CA ALA A 61 0.18 -5.48 2.52
C ALA A 61 0.49 -6.41 3.70
N ILE A 62 -0.53 -6.95 4.37
CA ILE A 62 -0.37 -7.94 5.45
C ILE A 62 0.34 -9.21 4.92
N VAL A 63 -0.10 -9.73 3.78
CA VAL A 63 0.52 -10.91 3.16
C VAL A 63 1.97 -10.63 2.77
N MET A 64 2.23 -9.48 2.15
CA MET A 64 3.59 -9.06 1.78
C MET A 64 4.49 -8.89 3.00
N HIS A 65 3.96 -8.33 4.10
CA HIS A 65 4.67 -8.23 5.37
C HIS A 65 5.14 -9.61 5.86
N GLN A 66 4.27 -10.62 5.84
CA GLN A 66 4.61 -11.99 6.25
C GLN A 66 5.64 -12.63 5.30
N ILE A 67 5.51 -12.41 3.99
CA ILE A 67 6.46 -12.93 3.01
C ILE A 67 7.86 -12.34 3.23
N ILE A 68 7.97 -11.03 3.41
CA ILE A 68 9.25 -10.35 3.68
C ILE A 68 9.85 -10.86 4.98
N GLN A 69 9.03 -11.05 6.03
CA GLN A 69 9.46 -11.59 7.30
C GLN A 69 10.10 -12.98 7.13
N GLU A 70 9.38 -13.91 6.52
CA GLU A 70 9.78 -15.32 6.44
C GLU A 70 10.95 -15.54 5.46
N TYR A 71 10.86 -14.98 4.28
CA TYR A 71 11.83 -15.27 3.21
C TYR A 71 13.08 -14.39 3.25
N LEU A 72 12.97 -13.16 3.75
CA LEU A 72 14.09 -12.21 3.77
C LEU A 72 14.68 -12.08 5.17
N LEU A 73 13.88 -11.59 6.12
CA LEU A 73 14.39 -11.20 7.43
C LEU A 73 14.80 -12.39 8.30
N ASP A 74 14.02 -13.45 8.34
CA ASP A 74 14.35 -14.65 9.13
C ASP A 74 15.57 -15.37 8.55
N LYS A 75 15.77 -15.33 7.23
CA LYS A 75 16.95 -15.89 6.60
C LYS A 75 18.22 -15.11 6.96
N VAL A 76 18.13 -13.77 7.00
CA VAL A 76 19.23 -12.91 7.43
C VAL A 76 19.51 -13.06 8.92
N ASN A 77 18.46 -13.09 9.76
CA ASN A 77 18.57 -13.30 11.19
C ASN A 77 19.29 -14.60 11.57
N ARG A 78 18.96 -15.70 10.88
CA ARG A 78 19.66 -17.00 11.08
C ARG A 78 21.14 -16.91 10.77
N LYS A 79 21.53 -16.14 9.77
CA LYS A 79 22.94 -15.94 9.42
C LYS A 79 23.68 -15.08 10.45
N LEU A 80 23.01 -14.08 11.03
CA LEU A 80 23.61 -13.12 11.96
C LEU A 80 23.62 -13.60 13.41
N HIS A 81 22.95 -14.71 13.76
CA HIS A 81 22.86 -15.29 15.12
C HIS A 81 22.47 -14.26 16.18
N LEU A 82 21.48 -13.42 15.89
CA LEU A 82 21.02 -12.34 16.76
C LEU A 82 20.31 -12.87 18.02
N SER A 83 20.50 -12.19 19.16
CA SER A 83 19.72 -12.47 20.37
C SER A 83 18.23 -12.11 20.15
N LYS A 84 17.32 -12.74 20.91
CA LYS A 84 15.85 -12.57 20.73
C LYS A 84 15.40 -11.10 20.72
N VAL A 85 15.96 -10.25 21.58
CA VAL A 85 15.61 -8.82 21.63
C VAL A 85 16.12 -8.07 20.40
N LYS A 86 17.34 -8.35 19.96
CA LYS A 86 17.90 -7.75 18.73
C LYS A 86 17.19 -8.24 17.48
N HIS A 87 16.74 -9.49 17.47
CA HIS A 87 15.94 -10.09 16.39
C HIS A 87 14.62 -9.33 16.17
N SER A 88 13.85 -9.03 17.23
CA SER A 88 12.60 -8.28 17.12
C SER A 88 12.83 -6.89 16.52
N LYS A 89 13.78 -6.12 17.06
CA LYS A 89 14.12 -4.80 16.54
C LYS A 89 14.62 -4.82 15.09
N PHE A 90 15.42 -5.84 14.75
CA PHE A 90 15.90 -6.02 13.38
C PHE A 90 14.75 -6.28 12.41
N ASN A 91 13.79 -7.12 12.81
CA ASN A 91 12.63 -7.42 11.98
C ASN A 91 11.76 -6.17 11.74
N GLU A 92 11.44 -5.41 12.78
CA GLU A 92 10.69 -4.16 12.66
C GLU A 92 11.38 -3.16 11.73
N SER A 93 12.68 -2.93 11.97
CA SER A 93 13.47 -2.01 11.13
C SER A 93 13.62 -2.52 9.69
N GLY A 94 13.78 -3.83 9.51
CA GLY A 94 13.92 -4.45 8.20
C GLY A 94 12.65 -4.40 7.36
N GLN A 95 11.48 -4.56 8.00
CA GLN A 95 10.18 -4.39 7.34
C GLN A 95 10.00 -2.96 6.85
N LEU A 96 10.23 -1.98 7.72
CA LEU A 96 10.14 -0.56 7.36
C LEU A 96 11.12 -0.20 6.26
N LEU A 97 12.37 -0.65 6.37
CA LEU A 97 13.41 -0.41 5.36
C LEU A 97 12.99 -0.95 3.98
N SER A 98 12.49 -2.19 3.94
CA SER A 98 12.07 -2.83 2.70
C SER A 98 10.94 -2.04 2.02
N PHE A 99 9.94 -1.62 2.80
CA PHE A 99 8.83 -0.84 2.28
C PHE A 99 9.27 0.55 1.81
N TYR A 100 10.04 1.28 2.61
CA TYR A 100 10.49 2.63 2.23
C TYR A 100 11.43 2.62 1.02
N LEU A 101 12.28 1.61 0.90
CA LEU A 101 13.17 1.49 -0.25
C LEU A 101 12.38 1.34 -1.56
N VAL A 102 11.40 0.43 -1.56
CA VAL A 102 10.50 0.26 -2.72
C VAL A 102 9.70 1.53 -2.98
N SER A 103 9.17 2.17 -1.93
CA SER A 103 8.39 3.40 -2.04
C SER A 103 9.19 4.56 -2.62
N VAL A 104 10.46 4.74 -2.21
CA VAL A 104 11.34 5.81 -2.73
C VAL A 104 11.65 5.59 -4.20
N ILE A 105 11.96 4.35 -4.61
CA ILE A 105 12.24 4.04 -6.02
C ILE A 105 10.98 4.32 -6.87
N TRP A 106 9.82 3.86 -6.41
CA TRP A 106 8.57 4.05 -7.14
C TRP A 106 8.13 5.52 -7.18
N ALA A 107 8.22 6.24 -6.06
CA ALA A 107 7.96 7.67 -6.03
C ALA A 107 8.90 8.44 -6.96
N GLY A 108 10.19 8.08 -7.00
CA GLY A 108 11.17 8.66 -7.91
C GLY A 108 10.79 8.46 -9.38
N ASP A 109 10.35 7.26 -9.77
CA ASP A 109 9.87 6.99 -11.12
C ASP A 109 8.64 7.84 -11.48
N ILE A 110 7.67 7.96 -10.56
CA ILE A 110 6.48 8.79 -10.75
C ILE A 110 6.87 10.27 -10.91
N LEU A 111 7.70 10.82 -10.02
CA LEU A 111 8.14 12.20 -10.06
C LEU A 111 8.88 12.53 -11.37
N PHE A 112 9.65 11.56 -11.88
CA PHE A 112 10.35 11.71 -13.14
C PHE A 112 9.37 11.73 -14.33
N ARG A 113 8.40 10.81 -14.37
CA ARG A 113 7.40 10.71 -15.45
C ARG A 113 6.46 11.92 -15.49
N GLU A 114 6.02 12.38 -14.33
CA GLU A 114 5.11 13.51 -14.19
C GLU A 114 5.84 14.86 -14.23
N ASN A 115 7.16 14.86 -14.41
CA ASN A 115 8.00 16.07 -14.45
C ASN A 115 7.85 16.98 -13.21
N LEU A 116 7.59 16.39 -12.04
CA LEU A 116 7.35 17.10 -10.79
C LEU A 116 8.63 17.52 -10.05
N PHE A 117 9.81 17.23 -10.60
CA PHE A 117 11.10 17.70 -10.04
C PHE A 117 11.29 19.23 -10.16
N HIS A 118 10.59 19.86 -11.09
CA HIS A 118 10.65 21.30 -11.22
C HIS A 118 9.65 21.98 -10.29
N VAL A 119 10.15 22.85 -9.40
CA VAL A 119 9.31 23.59 -8.45
C VAL A 119 8.17 24.36 -9.15
N ARG A 120 8.42 24.87 -10.36
CA ARG A 120 7.40 25.58 -11.15
C ARG A 120 6.26 24.64 -11.55
N SER A 121 6.54 23.42 -11.97
CA SER A 121 5.50 22.45 -12.39
C SER A 121 4.62 21.99 -11.24
N LEU A 122 5.08 22.09 -9.99
CA LEU A 122 4.26 21.82 -8.82
C LEU A 122 3.14 22.84 -8.61
N TRP A 123 3.31 24.06 -9.10
CA TRP A 123 2.32 25.13 -8.96
C TRP A 123 1.49 25.31 -10.23
N ASP A 124 1.98 24.82 -11.37
CA ASP A 124 1.24 24.84 -12.62
C ASP A 124 0.03 23.88 -12.51
N GLY A 125 -1.19 24.42 -12.67
CA GLY A 125 -2.43 23.64 -12.60
C GLY A 125 -2.90 23.28 -11.19
N TYR A 126 -2.39 23.92 -10.14
CA TYR A 126 -2.89 23.73 -8.77
C TYR A 126 -4.36 24.21 -8.64
N PRO A 127 -5.26 23.40 -7.95
CA PRO A 127 -5.01 22.12 -7.28
C PRO A 127 -5.00 20.93 -8.26
N HIS A 128 -4.02 20.02 -8.12
CA HIS A 128 -3.89 18.81 -8.94
C HIS A 128 -5.00 17.79 -8.60
N VAL A 129 -6.20 18.04 -9.08
CA VAL A 129 -7.37 17.18 -8.83
C VAL A 129 -7.28 15.88 -9.65
N TYR A 130 -6.65 15.95 -10.81
CA TYR A 130 -6.53 14.84 -11.74
C TYR A 130 -5.19 14.15 -11.59
N MET A 131 -5.22 12.85 -11.35
CA MET A 131 -4.05 12.02 -11.12
C MET A 131 -3.92 10.98 -12.23
N THR A 132 -2.68 10.66 -12.62
CA THR A 132 -2.42 9.51 -13.48
C THR A 132 -2.66 8.21 -12.71
N PHE A 133 -2.81 7.11 -13.44
CA PHE A 133 -3.02 5.78 -12.86
C PHE A 133 -1.94 5.43 -11.83
N MET A 134 -0.65 5.60 -12.20
CA MET A 134 0.47 5.24 -11.33
C MET A 134 0.51 6.09 -10.07
N PHE A 135 0.20 7.37 -10.18
CA PHE A 135 0.18 8.30 -9.05
C PHE A 135 -0.93 7.95 -8.06
N LYS A 136 -2.17 7.70 -8.54
CA LYS A 136 -3.28 7.28 -7.70
C LYS A 136 -3.02 5.93 -7.05
N PHE A 137 -2.52 4.96 -7.82
CA PHE A 137 -2.22 3.63 -7.32
C PHE A 137 -1.16 3.65 -6.21
N PHE A 138 -0.11 4.46 -6.38
CA PHE A 138 0.90 4.69 -5.36
C PHE A 138 0.28 5.16 -4.04
N PHE A 139 -0.59 6.17 -4.08
CA PHE A 139 -1.26 6.66 -2.86
C PHE A 139 -2.13 5.60 -2.20
N ILE A 140 -2.91 4.83 -2.97
CA ILE A 140 -3.74 3.76 -2.42
C ILE A 140 -2.87 2.72 -1.71
N VAL A 141 -1.77 2.30 -2.30
CA VAL A 141 -0.83 1.34 -1.69
C VAL A 141 -0.19 1.91 -0.43
N GLN A 142 0.25 3.19 -0.46
CA GLN A 142 0.84 3.86 0.71
C GLN A 142 -0.16 3.95 1.87
N ILE A 143 -1.38 4.39 1.62
CA ILE A 143 -2.42 4.50 2.65
C ILE A 143 -2.76 3.11 3.21
N SER A 144 -2.91 2.10 2.34
CA SER A 144 -3.19 0.72 2.74
C SER A 144 -2.09 0.13 3.62
N TYR A 145 -0.83 0.41 3.29
CA TYR A 145 0.30 -0.02 4.12
C TYR A 145 0.27 0.66 5.49
N TRP A 146 0.02 1.96 5.57
CA TRP A 146 -0.08 2.65 6.86
C TRP A 146 -1.27 2.17 7.68
N LEU A 147 -2.40 1.86 7.03
CA LEU A 147 -3.57 1.33 7.70
C LEU A 147 -3.33 -0.05 8.34
N HIS A 148 -2.49 -0.92 7.75
CA HIS A 148 -2.22 -2.23 8.32
C HIS A 148 -1.37 -2.17 9.60
N ILE A 149 -0.60 -1.10 9.82
CA ILE A 149 0.21 -0.92 11.01
C ILE A 149 -0.67 -0.70 12.26
N PHE A 150 -1.83 -0.07 12.14
CA PHE A 150 -2.72 0.19 13.28
C PHE A 150 -3.18 -1.08 14.01
N PRO A 151 -3.75 -2.10 13.35
CA PRO A 151 -4.08 -3.37 14.01
C PRO A 151 -2.85 -4.06 14.59
N GLU A 152 -1.71 -4.02 13.91
CA GLU A 152 -0.47 -4.62 14.41
C GLU A 152 -0.03 -3.99 15.73
N LEU A 153 0.00 -2.65 15.84
CA LEU A 153 0.32 -1.92 17.06
C LEU A 153 -0.67 -2.24 18.19
N TYR A 154 -1.96 -2.34 17.88
CA TYR A 154 -2.99 -2.68 18.85
C TYR A 154 -2.76 -4.08 19.43
N PHE A 155 -2.56 -5.08 18.60
CA PHE A 155 -2.33 -6.47 19.03
C PHE A 155 -0.99 -6.63 19.77
N GLN A 156 0.04 -5.89 19.38
CA GLN A 156 1.32 -5.88 20.07
C GLN A 156 1.18 -5.32 21.49
N LYS A 157 0.46 -4.21 21.66
CA LYS A 157 0.18 -3.61 22.98
C LYS A 157 -0.61 -4.57 23.88
N VAL A 158 -1.63 -5.24 23.35
CA VAL A 158 -2.43 -6.24 24.08
C VAL A 158 -1.55 -7.41 24.55
N ARG A 159 -0.66 -7.90 23.69
CA ARG A 159 0.28 -8.97 24.03
C ARG A 159 1.23 -8.57 25.16
N LEU A 160 1.79 -7.35 25.11
CA LEU A 160 2.67 -6.85 26.16
C LEU A 160 1.95 -6.73 27.51
N ASN A 161 0.74 -6.18 27.53
CA ASN A 161 -0.06 -6.06 28.74
C ASN A 161 -0.39 -7.44 29.33
N HIS A 162 -0.78 -8.41 28.50
CA HIS A 162 -1.05 -9.78 28.93
C HIS A 162 0.19 -10.44 29.54
N THR A 163 1.35 -10.25 28.95
CA THR A 163 2.63 -10.78 29.47
C THR A 163 3.00 -10.14 30.79
N GLN A 164 2.81 -8.82 30.96
CA GLN A 164 3.04 -8.13 32.22
C GLN A 164 2.11 -8.63 33.33
N HIS A 165 0.83 -8.85 33.05
CA HIS A 165 -0.11 -9.43 34.00
C HIS A 165 0.30 -10.83 34.45
N LEU A 166 0.76 -11.68 33.54
CA LEU A 166 1.25 -13.03 33.87
C LEU A 166 2.50 -12.98 34.75
N PHE A 167 3.43 -12.08 34.48
CA PHE A 167 4.62 -11.88 35.32
C PHE A 167 4.24 -11.36 36.70
N SER A 168 3.34 -10.38 36.78
CA SER A 168 2.87 -9.83 38.08
C SER A 168 2.18 -10.89 38.94
N ASN A 169 1.38 -11.75 38.37
CA ASN A 169 0.67 -12.79 39.09
C ASN A 169 1.58 -13.95 39.57
N ASN A 170 2.71 -14.19 38.87
CA ASN A 170 3.67 -15.22 39.26
C ASN A 170 4.73 -14.78 40.29
N LEU A 171 4.74 -13.49 40.65
CA LEU A 171 5.66 -12.94 41.66
C LEU A 171 5.09 -13.01 43.10
N TRP A 172 3.85 -13.50 43.28
CA TRP A 172 3.16 -13.57 44.55
C TRP A 172 2.93 -15.03 45.07
N TYR A 173 3.67 -16.00 44.51
CA TYR A 173 3.71 -17.39 45.00
C TYR A 173 5.19 -17.77 45.30
#